data_148ec6503e421aa095f7221763e60e54
#
_entry.id   148ec6503e421aa095f7221763e60e54
#
_cell.length_a   1.000
_cell.length_b   1.000
_cell.length_c   1.000
_cell.angle_alpha   90.00
_cell.angle_beta   90.00
_cell.angle_gamma   90.00
#
_symmetry.space_group_name_H-M   'P 1'
#
loop_
_entity.id
_entity.type
_entity.pdbx_description
1 polymer ?
#
loop_
_entity_poly.entity_id
_entity_poly.type
_entity_poly.pdbx_seq_one_letter_code
_entity_poly.pdbx_strand_id
1 'polypeptide(L)' 'MNLKNLIMWAIIVLLSVGLFNMFQDPKKINS' A
#
# COMPACT_ATOMS: atom_id res chain seq x y z
N MET A 1 -2.55 16.15 -16.70
CA MET A 1 -2.57 15.02 -15.91
C MET A 1 -3.65 14.10 -16.32
N ASN A 2 -3.36 12.88 -16.56
CA ASN A 2 -4.32 11.92 -16.97
C ASN A 2 -4.98 11.26 -15.82
N LEU A 3 -6.25 11.19 -15.80
CA LEU A 3 -6.96 10.55 -14.73
C LEU A 3 -6.61 9.08 -14.69
N LYS A 4 -6.46 8.46 -15.83
CA LYS A 4 -6.10 7.07 -15.86
C LYS A 4 -4.78 6.85 -15.19
N ASN A 5 -3.85 7.71 -15.43
CA ASN A 5 -2.54 7.56 -14.84
C ASN A 5 -2.64 7.69 -13.33
N LEU A 6 -3.45 8.59 -12.87
CA LEU A 6 -3.59 8.80 -11.45
C LEU A 6 -4.18 7.56 -10.78
N ILE A 7 -5.17 6.95 -11.43
CA ILE A 7 -5.78 5.77 -10.85
C ILE A 7 -4.77 4.63 -10.79
N MET A 8 -3.98 4.47 -11.83
CA MET A 8 -2.98 3.41 -11.83
C MET A 8 -1.97 3.62 -10.71
N TRP A 9 -1.54 4.83 -10.55
CA TRP A 9 -0.60 5.13 -9.50
C TRP A 9 -1.20 4.83 -8.13
N ALA A 10 -2.46 5.20 -7.94
CA ALA A 10 -3.13 4.99 -6.67
C ALA A 10 -3.20 3.49 -6.36
N ILE A 11 -3.49 2.68 -7.39
CA ILE A 11 -3.58 1.25 -7.19
C ILE A 11 -2.22 0.69 -6.80
N ILE A 12 -1.18 1.13 -7.48
CA ILE A 12 0.16 0.64 -7.19
C ILE A 12 0.55 0.98 -5.76
N VAL A 13 0.27 2.20 -5.35
CA VAL A 13 0.65 2.63 -4.02
C VAL A 13 -0.12 1.82 -2.98
N LEU A 14 -1.41 1.61 -3.22
CA LEU A 14 -2.22 0.86 -2.29
C LEU A 14 -1.71 -0.57 -2.16
N LEU A 15 -1.38 -1.19 -3.29
CA LEU A 15 -0.89 -2.56 -3.26
C LEU A 15 0.45 -2.62 -2.52
N SER A 16 1.29 -1.65 -2.77
CA SER A 16 2.60 -1.65 -2.13
C SER A 16 2.46 -1.51 -0.62
N VAL A 17 1.62 -0.60 -0.19
CA VAL A 17 1.45 -0.39 1.24
C VAL A 17 0.82 -1.63 1.88
N GLY A 18 -0.13 -2.25 1.17
CA GLY A 18 -0.75 -3.44 1.70
C GLY A 18 0.26 -4.57 1.89
N LEU A 19 1.09 -4.76 0.89
CA LEU A 19 2.09 -5.82 1.00
C LEU A 19 3.07 -5.51 2.12
N PHE A 20 3.46 -4.26 2.22
CA PHE A 20 4.42 -3.88 3.23
C PHE A 20 3.83 -4.14 4.61
N ASN A 21 2.58 -3.83 4.78
CA ASN A 21 1.93 -4.04 6.05
C ASN A 21 1.89 -5.52 6.40
N MET A 22 1.64 -6.34 5.41
CA MET A 22 1.60 -7.77 5.66
C MET A 22 2.95 -8.28 6.13
N PHE A 23 4.00 -7.80 5.52
CA PHE A 23 5.32 -8.23 5.92
C PHE A 23 5.66 -7.72 7.29
N GLN A 24 5.23 -6.51 7.62
CA GLN A 24 5.61 -5.97 8.88
C GLN A 24 4.78 -6.48 10.02
N ASP A 25 3.69 -7.09 9.83
CA ASP A 25 2.95 -7.65 10.93
C ASP A 25 2.55 -6.56 11.87
N PRO A 26 1.54 -5.88 11.69
CA PRO A 26 1.10 -4.81 12.55
C PRO A 26 0.76 -5.31 13.92
N LYS A 27 0.39 -6.58 14.11
CA LYS A 27 0.11 -7.04 15.34
C LYS A 27 1.28 -7.21 16.17
N LYS A 28 2.43 -7.02 15.80
CA LYS A 28 3.58 -7.23 16.58
C LYS A 28 3.42 -6.46 17.85
N ILE A 29 3.06 -6.90 18.79
CA ILE A 29 2.97 -6.26 19.98
C ILE A 29 4.02 -5.87 20.57
N ASN A 30 4.35 -5.16 20.79
CA ASN A 30 5.41 -4.87 21.37
C ASN A 30 5.09 -4.47 22.62
N SER A 31 4.38 -4.37 23.06
CA SER A 31 4.08 -3.99 24.25
C SER A 31 4.54 -3.61 24.88
#